data_daf8db763354a49557611e1625d74641
#
_entry.id   daf8db763354a49557611e1625d74641
#
_cell.length_a   1.000
_cell.length_b   1.000
_cell.length_c   1.000
_cell.angle_alpha   90.00
_cell.angle_beta   90.00
_cell.angle_gamma   90.00
#
_symmetry.space_group_name_H-M   'P 1'
#
loop_
_entity.id
_entity.type
_entity.pdbx_description
1 polymer ?
#
loop_
_entity_poly.entity_id
_entity_poly.type
_entity_poly.pdbx_seq_one_letter_code
_entity_poly.pdbx_strand_id
1 'polypeptide(L)'
;MKRIARFEKVSFGQFSDGWDDTFQAIEKGENKDQSKETLKEIYDRIKLPRRATAGSAGYDFFAPVDIILNPGETIKIPTGIRVWMEPEWVLKCYPRSGLGFKFRLQLNNTVGIIDSDYYNSDNEGHIFAKLTNDSNEEKTVQIKAGEGFMQGIFVEYGITVDDAARCQNAR
;
A
#
# COMPACT_ATOMS: atom_id res chain seq x y z
N MET A 1 -24.49 -6.09 4.12
CA MET A 1 -23.13 -5.77 4.59
C MET A 1 -23.09 -4.32 5.05
N LYS A 2 -22.53 -4.05 6.24
CA LYS A 2 -22.30 -2.70 6.77
C LYS A 2 -21.25 -1.97 5.90
N ARG A 3 -21.43 -0.69 5.64
CA ARG A 3 -20.45 0.16 4.97
C ARG A 3 -19.73 0.97 6.04
N ILE A 4 -18.43 0.71 6.21
CA ILE A 4 -17.67 1.18 7.38
C ILE A 4 -16.41 1.99 7.02
N ALA A 5 -16.09 2.10 5.75
CA ALA A 5 -14.86 2.75 5.31
C ALA A 5 -14.99 3.33 3.89
N ARG A 6 -14.09 4.25 3.56
CA ARG A 6 -13.88 4.76 2.20
C ARG A 6 -12.40 4.98 1.91
N PHE A 7 -11.98 4.64 0.71
CA PHE A 7 -10.66 4.97 0.20
C PHE A 7 -10.68 6.31 -0.53
N GLU A 8 -9.63 7.07 -0.36
CA GLU A 8 -9.40 8.35 -1.01
C GLU A 8 -7.96 8.43 -1.51
N LYS A 9 -7.67 9.32 -2.46
CA LYS A 9 -6.29 9.71 -2.73
C LYS A 9 -5.82 10.70 -1.66
N VAL A 10 -4.55 10.63 -1.30
CA VAL A 10 -3.88 11.74 -0.59
C VAL A 10 -3.75 12.95 -1.54
N SER A 11 -3.40 14.12 -1.04
CA SER A 11 -3.12 15.26 -1.91
C SER A 11 -1.95 14.97 -2.86
N PHE A 12 -1.87 15.69 -3.99
CA PHE A 12 -0.74 15.57 -4.90
C PHE A 12 0.59 15.93 -4.22
N GLY A 13 0.59 16.94 -3.36
CA GLY A 13 1.76 17.33 -2.58
C GLY A 13 2.27 16.17 -1.71
N GLN A 14 1.37 15.57 -0.92
CA GLN A 14 1.73 14.42 -0.08
C GLN A 14 2.19 13.19 -0.88
N PHE A 15 1.61 12.96 -2.07
CA PHE A 15 2.08 11.90 -2.96
C PHE A 15 3.47 12.19 -3.49
N SER A 16 3.73 13.43 -3.90
CA SER A 16 5.05 13.88 -4.37
C SER A 16 6.14 13.71 -3.31
N ASP A 17 5.86 14.14 -2.07
CA ASP A 17 6.80 13.98 -0.95
C ASP A 17 7.12 12.50 -0.70
N GLY A 18 6.10 11.64 -0.71
CA GLY A 18 6.27 10.20 -0.55
C GLY A 18 7.01 9.55 -1.72
N TRP A 19 6.84 10.09 -2.93
CA TRP A 19 7.56 9.65 -4.12
C TRP A 19 9.05 9.98 -4.03
N ASP A 20 9.37 11.22 -3.69
CA ASP A 20 10.75 11.70 -3.56
C ASP A 20 11.52 10.93 -2.49
N ASP A 21 10.90 10.66 -1.35
CA ASP A 21 11.46 9.83 -0.27
C ASP A 21 11.79 8.39 -0.71
N THR A 22 11.08 7.90 -1.73
CA THR A 22 11.22 6.52 -2.22
C THR A 22 12.14 6.41 -3.43
N PHE A 23 11.91 7.23 -4.45
CA PHE A 23 12.50 7.04 -5.78
C PHE A 23 13.71 7.93 -6.05
N GLN A 24 13.91 9.06 -5.37
CA GLN A 24 15.19 9.79 -5.44
C GLN A 24 16.37 8.97 -4.91
N ALA A 25 16.14 8.03 -4.02
CA ALA A 25 17.14 7.07 -3.58
C ALA A 25 17.53 6.08 -4.70
N ILE A 26 16.65 5.85 -5.68
CA ILE A 26 16.87 4.93 -6.82
C ILE A 26 17.55 5.68 -7.99
N GLU A 27 17.28 6.97 -8.19
CA GLU A 27 17.91 7.76 -9.27
C GLU A 27 19.42 7.97 -9.07
N LYS A 28 19.94 7.75 -7.87
CA LYS A 28 21.40 7.75 -7.59
C LYS A 28 22.11 6.47 -8.00
N GLY A 29 21.37 5.42 -8.40
CA GLY A 29 21.87 4.17 -8.95
C GLY A 29 21.27 3.92 -10.33
N GLU A 30 21.95 4.36 -11.36
CA GLU A 30 21.81 4.04 -12.78
C GLU A 30 20.65 3.13 -13.22
N ASN A 31 19.49 3.71 -13.58
CA ASN A 31 18.58 3.15 -14.60
C ASN A 31 17.80 4.28 -15.29
N LYS A 32 18.41 4.81 -16.35
CA LYS A 32 17.86 5.87 -17.20
C LYS A 32 17.07 5.28 -18.38
N ASP A 33 16.07 4.46 -18.14
CA ASP A 33 15.17 4.08 -19.24
C ASP A 33 13.75 3.77 -18.75
N GLN A 34 13.10 4.77 -18.17
CA GLN A 34 11.65 4.77 -18.05
C GLN A 34 11.10 5.99 -18.79
N SER A 35 10.10 5.74 -19.62
CA SER A 35 9.33 6.74 -20.36
C SER A 35 9.10 7.99 -19.51
N LYS A 36 9.28 9.18 -20.11
CA LYS A 36 9.17 10.52 -19.52
C LYS A 36 7.73 10.83 -19.04
N GLU A 37 7.11 9.93 -18.27
CA GLU A 37 5.83 10.20 -17.64
C GLU A 37 6.03 11.11 -16.45
N THR A 38 5.22 12.16 -16.36
CA THR A 38 5.29 13.11 -15.25
C THR A 38 4.68 12.49 -13.98
N LEU A 39 5.19 12.87 -12.82
CA LEU A 39 4.62 12.45 -11.53
C LEU A 39 3.12 12.78 -11.42
N LYS A 40 2.67 13.87 -12.04
CA LYS A 40 1.27 14.25 -12.07
C LYS A 40 0.41 13.26 -12.86
N GLU A 41 0.89 12.77 -14.00
CA GLU A 41 0.21 11.74 -14.79
C GLU A 41 0.11 10.42 -14.02
N ILE A 42 1.20 10.02 -13.32
CA ILE A 42 1.18 8.85 -12.43
C ILE A 42 0.11 9.02 -11.36
N TYR A 43 0.07 10.17 -10.66
CA TYR A 43 -0.92 10.45 -9.63
C TYR A 43 -2.35 10.43 -10.18
N ASP A 44 -2.59 11.02 -11.35
CA ASP A 44 -3.93 11.14 -11.91
C ASP A 44 -4.52 9.76 -12.27
N ARG A 45 -3.70 8.81 -12.72
CA ARG A 45 -4.14 7.44 -13.03
C ARG A 45 -4.21 6.48 -11.84
N ILE A 46 -3.79 6.88 -10.61
CA ILE A 46 -3.95 6.05 -9.42
C ILE A 46 -5.40 5.62 -9.28
N LYS A 47 -5.62 4.32 -9.17
CA LYS A 47 -6.93 3.70 -8.96
C LYS A 47 -7.18 3.50 -7.47
N LEU A 48 -8.38 3.85 -7.00
CA LEU A 48 -8.78 3.50 -5.64
C LEU A 48 -8.88 1.98 -5.47
N PRO A 49 -8.53 1.46 -4.29
CA PRO A 49 -8.66 0.03 -3.99
C PRO A 49 -10.08 -0.47 -4.19
N ARG A 50 -10.23 -1.65 -4.79
CA ARG A 50 -11.54 -2.24 -5.06
C ARG A 50 -11.53 -3.76 -4.91
N ARG A 51 -12.68 -4.33 -4.60
CA ARG A 51 -12.88 -5.78 -4.60
C ARG A 51 -12.95 -6.31 -6.03
N ALA A 52 -12.32 -7.44 -6.29
CA ALA A 52 -12.37 -8.09 -7.60
C ALA A 52 -13.78 -8.62 -7.93
N THR A 53 -14.51 -9.14 -6.93
CA THR A 53 -15.86 -9.70 -7.06
C THR A 53 -16.75 -9.28 -5.89
N ALA A 54 -18.05 -9.48 -6.01
CA ALA A 54 -19.00 -9.22 -4.93
C ALA A 54 -18.74 -10.08 -3.67
N GLY A 55 -18.16 -11.27 -3.83
CA GLY A 55 -17.80 -12.18 -2.73
C GLY A 55 -16.38 -11.97 -2.17
N SER A 56 -15.55 -11.11 -2.77
CA SER A 56 -14.22 -10.85 -2.26
C SER A 56 -14.29 -10.03 -0.97
N ALA A 57 -13.54 -10.41 0.06
CA ALA A 57 -13.34 -9.62 1.27
C ALA A 57 -12.23 -8.58 1.06
N GLY A 58 -11.20 -8.92 0.27
CA GLY A 58 -10.03 -8.08 0.03
C GLY A 58 -10.27 -7.01 -1.03
N TYR A 59 -9.70 -5.83 -0.77
CA TYR A 59 -9.61 -4.70 -1.70
C TYR A 59 -8.22 -4.70 -2.31
N ASP A 60 -8.12 -4.86 -3.63
CA ASP A 60 -6.84 -4.82 -4.36
C ASP A 60 -6.32 -3.39 -4.43
N PHE A 61 -5.06 -3.20 -4.01
CA PHE A 61 -4.27 -1.99 -4.24
C PHE A 61 -3.47 -2.17 -5.53
N PHE A 62 -3.41 -1.12 -6.34
CA PHE A 62 -2.84 -1.16 -7.67
C PHE A 62 -1.47 -0.47 -7.71
N ALA A 63 -0.52 -1.08 -8.42
CA ALA A 63 0.81 -0.52 -8.59
C ALA A 63 0.74 0.83 -9.34
N PRO A 64 1.36 1.90 -8.80
CA PRO A 64 1.37 3.20 -9.48
C PRO A 64 2.27 3.21 -10.73
N VAL A 65 3.29 2.36 -10.74
CA VAL A 65 4.27 2.20 -11.84
C VAL A 65 4.59 0.73 -12.04
N ASP A 66 5.32 0.41 -13.11
CA ASP A 66 5.91 -0.92 -13.31
C ASP A 66 6.91 -1.21 -12.18
N ILE A 67 6.83 -2.42 -11.65
CA ILE A 67 7.69 -2.90 -10.55
C ILE A 67 8.40 -4.15 -11.05
N ILE A 68 9.71 -4.15 -10.95
CA ILE A 68 10.57 -5.31 -11.21
C ILE A 68 11.42 -5.52 -9.98
N LEU A 69 11.35 -6.72 -9.39
CA LEU A 69 12.17 -7.10 -8.24
C LEU A 69 12.84 -8.45 -8.51
N ASN A 70 14.15 -8.46 -8.54
CA ASN A 70 14.93 -9.69 -8.53
C ASN A 70 14.88 -10.34 -7.11
N PRO A 71 15.22 -11.61 -6.97
CA PRO A 71 15.31 -12.26 -5.66
C PRO A 71 16.16 -11.47 -4.67
N GLY A 72 15.64 -11.24 -3.48
CA GLY A 72 16.27 -10.45 -2.41
C GLY A 72 16.06 -8.93 -2.52
N GLU A 73 15.56 -8.42 -3.65
CA GLU A 73 15.32 -6.98 -3.79
C GLU A 73 14.07 -6.53 -3.03
N THR A 74 14.13 -5.30 -2.56
CA THR A 74 13.08 -4.64 -1.79
C THR A 74 12.72 -3.30 -2.42
N ILE A 75 11.42 -2.99 -2.45
CA ILE A 75 10.90 -1.68 -2.86
C ILE A 75 9.92 -1.14 -1.83
N LYS A 76 9.95 0.17 -1.59
CA LYS A 76 8.92 0.91 -0.87
C LYS A 76 8.03 1.61 -1.90
N ILE A 77 6.72 1.41 -1.83
CA ILE A 77 5.75 1.94 -2.81
C ILE A 77 4.87 2.97 -2.13
N PRO A 78 4.91 4.25 -2.51
CA PRO A 78 3.91 5.23 -2.13
C PRO A 78 2.62 4.93 -2.93
N THR A 79 1.57 4.46 -2.26
CA THR A 79 0.35 4.03 -2.95
C THR A 79 -0.49 5.19 -3.45
N GLY A 80 -0.32 6.38 -2.89
CA GLY A 80 -1.17 7.55 -3.11
C GLY A 80 -2.56 7.42 -2.47
N ILE A 81 -2.77 6.40 -1.64
CA ILE A 81 -4.06 6.06 -1.04
C ILE A 81 -4.04 6.31 0.46
N ARG A 82 -5.15 6.82 0.96
CA ARG A 82 -5.52 6.89 2.37
C ARG A 82 -6.87 6.21 2.59
N VAL A 83 -7.21 5.88 3.82
CA VAL A 83 -8.48 5.23 4.15
C VAL A 83 -9.09 5.85 5.41
N TRP A 84 -10.32 6.33 5.29
CA TRP A 84 -11.15 6.62 6.43
C TRP A 84 -11.96 5.37 6.81
N MET A 85 -12.04 5.06 8.11
CA MET A 85 -12.87 3.97 8.61
C MET A 85 -13.43 4.28 9.99
N GLU A 86 -14.51 3.58 10.37
CA GLU A 86 -15.07 3.66 11.71
C GLU A 86 -14.05 3.15 12.75
N PRO A 87 -14.03 3.72 14.00
CA PRO A 87 -12.98 3.44 14.99
C PRO A 87 -12.85 1.98 15.42
N GLU A 88 -13.89 1.18 15.27
CA GLU A 88 -13.91 -0.25 15.66
C GLU A 88 -13.26 -1.16 14.62
N TRP A 89 -12.72 -0.58 13.54
CA TRP A 89 -12.18 -1.31 12.40
C TRP A 89 -10.71 -1.00 12.18
N VAL A 90 -10.00 -2.02 11.72
CA VAL A 90 -8.61 -1.94 11.28
C VAL A 90 -8.52 -2.46 9.83
N LEU A 91 -7.74 -1.80 9.00
CA LEU A 91 -7.40 -2.34 7.68
C LEU A 91 -6.10 -3.14 7.79
N LYS A 92 -6.17 -4.44 7.51
CA LYS A 92 -5.00 -5.33 7.44
C LYS A 92 -4.60 -5.57 5.99
N CYS A 93 -3.35 -5.24 5.65
CA CYS A 93 -2.81 -5.35 4.31
C CYS A 93 -1.90 -6.58 4.18
N TYR A 94 -2.04 -7.28 3.05
CA TYR A 94 -1.35 -8.52 2.72
C TYR A 94 -0.87 -8.48 1.27
N PRO A 95 0.19 -9.22 0.90
CA PRO A 95 0.48 -9.48 -0.51
C PRO A 95 -0.70 -10.18 -1.19
N ARG A 96 -0.87 -10.00 -2.48
CA ARG A 96 -1.83 -10.83 -3.22
C ARG A 96 -1.37 -12.30 -3.23
N SER A 97 -2.32 -13.23 -3.05
CA SER A 97 -2.04 -14.66 -2.93
C SER A 97 -1.19 -15.20 -4.09
N GLY A 98 -1.50 -14.84 -5.33
CA GLY A 98 -0.75 -15.29 -6.49
C GLY A 98 0.71 -14.85 -6.50
N LEU A 99 1.01 -13.64 -6.02
CA LEU A 99 2.37 -13.13 -5.89
C LEU A 99 3.11 -13.81 -4.72
N GLY A 100 2.41 -14.02 -3.61
CA GLY A 100 2.95 -14.76 -2.46
C GLY A 100 3.32 -16.19 -2.82
N PHE A 101 2.42 -16.92 -3.46
CA PHE A 101 2.65 -18.32 -3.85
C PHE A 101 3.75 -18.47 -4.90
N LYS A 102 3.75 -17.63 -5.93
CA LYS A 102 4.67 -17.77 -7.06
C LYS A 102 6.08 -17.27 -6.76
N PHE A 103 6.22 -16.22 -5.94
CA PHE A 103 7.47 -15.50 -5.74
C PHE A 103 7.87 -15.33 -4.29
N ARG A 104 7.08 -15.81 -3.32
CA ARG A 104 7.23 -15.42 -1.91
C ARG A 104 7.29 -13.91 -1.72
N LEU A 105 6.55 -13.15 -2.53
CA LEU A 105 6.47 -11.71 -2.33
C LEU A 105 5.88 -11.42 -0.95
N GLN A 106 6.60 -10.66 -0.14
CA GLN A 106 6.24 -10.38 1.25
C GLN A 106 6.17 -8.89 1.53
N LEU A 107 5.25 -8.50 2.41
CA LEU A 107 5.35 -7.21 3.09
C LEU A 107 6.44 -7.30 4.16
N ASN A 108 7.34 -6.32 4.21
CA ASN A 108 8.46 -6.33 5.18
C ASN A 108 8.00 -6.33 6.64
N ASN A 109 6.83 -5.80 6.92
CA ASN A 109 6.18 -5.84 8.23
C ASN A 109 5.21 -7.03 8.39
N THR A 110 5.30 -8.05 7.54
CA THR A 110 4.46 -9.25 7.52
C THR A 110 3.00 -8.93 7.17
N VAL A 111 2.34 -8.10 7.97
CA VAL A 111 0.97 -7.58 7.77
C VAL A 111 1.00 -6.08 8.00
N GLY A 112 0.53 -5.32 7.03
CA GLY A 112 0.33 -3.88 7.22
C GLY A 112 -0.89 -3.64 8.10
N ILE A 113 -0.71 -2.95 9.23
CA ILE A 113 -1.79 -2.54 10.12
C ILE A 113 -2.05 -1.06 9.91
N ILE A 114 -3.24 -0.71 9.46
CA ILE A 114 -3.69 0.66 9.26
C ILE A 114 -4.83 0.94 10.24
N ASP A 115 -4.55 1.72 11.25
CA ASP A 115 -5.50 2.10 12.29
C ASP A 115 -6.44 3.21 11.80
N SER A 116 -7.62 3.33 12.41
CA SER A 116 -8.63 4.31 11.98
C SER A 116 -8.17 5.76 12.14
N ASP A 117 -7.35 6.06 13.15
CA ASP A 117 -6.82 7.38 13.43
C ASP A 117 -5.67 7.78 12.49
N TYR A 118 -5.02 6.80 11.83
CA TYR A 118 -3.96 7.07 10.86
C TYR A 118 -4.39 8.00 9.72
N TYR A 119 -5.70 8.04 9.40
CA TYR A 119 -6.27 8.96 8.42
C TYR A 119 -5.95 10.42 8.69
N ASN A 120 -5.78 10.82 9.95
CA ASN A 120 -5.52 12.18 10.40
C ASN A 120 -4.05 12.45 10.75
N SER A 121 -3.14 11.53 10.40
CA SER A 121 -1.71 11.71 10.65
C SER A 121 -1.10 12.81 9.76
N ASP A 122 0.10 13.29 10.12
CA ASP A 122 0.78 14.40 9.45
C ASP A 122 1.04 14.14 7.95
N ASN A 123 1.14 12.87 7.55
CA ASN A 123 1.25 12.45 6.16
C ASN A 123 -0.10 12.17 5.48
N GLU A 124 -1.19 12.78 5.96
CA GLU A 124 -2.56 12.57 5.48
C GLU A 124 -3.05 11.10 5.54
N GLY A 125 -2.42 10.24 6.33
CA GLY A 125 -2.72 8.81 6.35
C GLY A 125 -2.24 8.06 5.09
N HIS A 126 -1.21 8.56 4.42
CA HIS A 126 -0.66 7.96 3.20
C HIS A 126 -0.14 6.56 3.45
N ILE A 127 -0.74 5.58 2.82
CA ILE A 127 -0.37 4.17 2.96
C ILE A 127 0.83 3.87 2.06
N PHE A 128 1.91 3.37 2.66
CA PHE A 128 3.08 2.86 1.98
C PHE A 128 3.12 1.34 2.07
N ALA A 129 3.57 0.68 1.00
CA ALA A 129 3.85 -0.74 1.01
C ALA A 129 5.34 -0.98 0.79
N LYS A 130 6.01 -1.64 1.73
CA LYS A 130 7.38 -2.11 1.53
C LYS A 130 7.35 -3.60 1.25
N LEU A 131 7.84 -4.00 0.07
CA LEU A 131 7.76 -5.36 -0.45
C LEU A 131 9.15 -5.91 -0.71
N THR A 132 9.36 -7.19 -0.40
CA THR A 132 10.56 -7.94 -0.73
C THR A 132 10.20 -9.16 -1.58
N ASN A 133 10.93 -9.38 -2.67
CA ASN A 133 10.92 -10.65 -3.37
C ASN A 133 11.80 -11.65 -2.61
N ASP A 134 11.19 -12.48 -1.78
CA ASP A 134 11.87 -13.47 -0.94
C ASP A 134 11.94 -14.86 -1.63
N SER A 135 11.92 -14.86 -2.97
CA SER A 135 12.05 -16.11 -3.75
C SER A 135 13.44 -16.71 -3.60
N ASN A 136 13.50 -18.01 -3.36
CA ASN A 136 14.72 -18.82 -3.40
C ASN A 136 14.85 -19.62 -4.72
N GLU A 137 14.03 -19.29 -5.73
CA GLU A 137 13.96 -20.02 -7.01
C GLU A 137 14.41 -19.16 -8.21
N GLU A 138 15.21 -18.11 -7.98
CA GLU A 138 15.71 -17.16 -8.99
C GLU A 138 14.59 -16.53 -9.86
N LYS A 139 13.40 -16.37 -9.30
CA LYS A 139 12.22 -15.82 -9.99
C LYS A 139 12.11 -14.31 -9.79
N THR A 140 12.17 -13.56 -10.88
CA THR A 140 11.93 -12.11 -10.87
C THR A 140 10.44 -11.81 -10.80
N VAL A 141 10.03 -10.98 -9.85
CA VAL A 141 8.67 -10.41 -9.78
C VAL A 141 8.55 -9.31 -10.83
N GLN A 142 7.48 -9.35 -11.60
CA GLN A 142 7.11 -8.28 -12.54
C GLN A 142 5.63 -7.93 -12.32
N ILE A 143 5.35 -6.67 -12.03
CA ILE A 143 4.01 -6.13 -11.81
C ILE A 143 3.88 -4.89 -12.67
N LYS A 144 2.90 -4.85 -13.55
CA LYS A 144 2.65 -3.67 -14.39
C LYS A 144 1.88 -2.58 -13.65
N ALA A 145 2.10 -1.34 -14.06
CA ALA A 145 1.31 -0.21 -13.59
C ALA A 145 -0.19 -0.51 -13.72
N GLY A 146 -0.95 -0.31 -12.65
CA GLY A 146 -2.38 -0.60 -12.59
C GLY A 146 -2.75 -2.06 -12.34
N GLU A 147 -1.79 -2.97 -12.17
CA GLU A 147 -2.04 -4.32 -11.66
C GLU A 147 -2.08 -4.34 -10.13
N GLY A 148 -2.91 -5.24 -9.57
CA GLY A 148 -3.01 -5.41 -8.13
C GLY A 148 -1.77 -6.11 -7.57
N PHE A 149 -1.17 -5.53 -6.52
CA PHE A 149 0.04 -6.10 -5.88
C PHE A 149 -0.16 -6.45 -4.40
N MET A 150 -1.03 -5.74 -3.74
CA MET A 150 -1.38 -5.90 -2.33
C MET A 150 -2.90 -5.94 -2.19
N GLN A 151 -3.41 -6.52 -1.12
CA GLN A 151 -4.83 -6.49 -0.79
C GLN A 151 -5.03 -6.08 0.67
N GLY A 152 -6.10 -5.35 0.94
CA GLY A 152 -6.50 -4.95 2.28
C GLY A 152 -7.84 -5.55 2.67
N ILE A 153 -7.96 -6.02 3.91
CA ILE A 153 -9.19 -6.58 4.48
C ILE A 153 -9.54 -5.81 5.75
N PHE A 154 -10.78 -5.33 5.85
CA PHE A 154 -11.27 -4.71 7.07
C PHE A 154 -11.66 -5.79 8.09
N VAL A 155 -11.16 -5.62 9.32
CA VAL A 155 -11.42 -6.53 10.44
C VAL A 155 -11.88 -5.70 11.64
N GLU A 156 -12.95 -6.11 12.28
CA GLU A 156 -13.39 -5.55 13.56
C GLU A 156 -12.43 -6.04 14.67
N TYR A 157 -12.12 -5.19 15.65
CA TYR A 157 -11.23 -5.54 16.75
C TYR A 157 -11.84 -5.11 18.09
N GLY A 158 -11.42 -5.76 19.17
CA GLY A 158 -11.76 -5.41 20.54
C GLY A 158 -10.61 -4.75 21.28
N ILE A 159 -10.94 -4.08 22.38
CA ILE A 159 -9.99 -3.51 23.33
C ILE A 159 -10.10 -4.25 24.67
N THR A 160 -9.11 -4.10 25.54
CA THR A 160 -9.15 -4.69 26.89
C THR A 160 -10.11 -3.93 27.79
N VAL A 161 -10.65 -4.59 28.82
CA VAL A 161 -11.63 -3.98 29.76
C VAL A 161 -11.03 -2.87 30.62
N ASP A 162 -9.71 -2.83 30.74
CA ASP A 162 -8.92 -1.86 31.50
C ASP A 162 -8.18 -0.87 30.59
N ASP A 163 -8.57 -0.82 29.29
CA ASP A 163 -7.95 0.09 28.35
C ASP A 163 -8.11 1.55 28.78
N ALA A 164 -6.99 2.19 29.06
CA ALA A 164 -6.91 3.60 29.45
C ALA A 164 -6.32 4.47 28.33
N ALA A 165 -6.29 3.99 27.08
CA ALA A 165 -5.80 4.74 25.95
C ALA A 165 -6.58 6.05 25.81
N ARG A 166 -5.90 7.17 25.95
CA ARG A 166 -6.50 8.49 25.72
C ARG A 166 -6.56 8.74 24.22
N CYS A 167 -7.65 9.35 23.75
CA CYS A 167 -7.70 9.93 22.42
C CYS A 167 -6.62 11.02 22.31
N GLN A 168 -5.40 10.62 22.01
CA GLN A 168 -4.34 11.54 21.59
C GLN A 168 -4.46 11.64 20.06
N ASN A 169 -4.26 12.84 19.55
CA ASN A 169 -4.23 13.07 18.09
C ASN A 169 -3.29 12.05 17.43
N ALA A 170 -3.67 11.59 16.23
CA ALA A 170 -2.88 10.67 15.43
C ALA A 170 -1.40 11.08 15.36
N ARG A 171 -0.53 10.10 15.35
CA ARG A 171 0.92 10.25 15.23
C ARG A 171 1.34 10.78 13.87
#